data_a7ed5160d43fee3a950a3c1eca96b805
#
_entry.id   a7ed5160d43fee3a950a3c1eca96b805
#
_cell.length_a   1.000
_cell.length_b   1.000
_cell.length_c   1.000
_cell.angle_alpha   90.00
_cell.angle_beta   90.00
_cell.angle_gamma   90.00
#
_symmetry.space_group_name_H-M   'P 1'
#
loop_
_entity.id
_entity.type
_entity.pdbx_description
1 polymer ?
#
loop_
_entity_poly.entity_id
_entity_poly.type
_entity_poly.pdbx_seq_one_letter_code
_entity_poly.pdbx_strand_id
1 'polypeptide(L)'
;TPSFPSNSIGMLDLNSIAIGVSPAYSMKIEHPTGPEFAQHLRDIAEYFELPLQENTDVKAIEKKEGLFHLETNQGTLFASNIIWSAGEYQYPCTDVFTGSELCRHTATVPSYAELEGDDFLIIGGYESGVDAAYHLANRNKKVRLFDLNAPWDAATSDPSVALSTYSFERMRNPNFEENTELHPETIVNSVTLTDGIYEVNTEDGQTFQSKVQPLLAAGFDGSHKFVSHLFEQREDGFPSISEDDESTTTPGMYLCGPSVRHDGHVFCFIYKYRQRFAIVANAIASSLGIETEEFVAAYRSWGMYLDDLSCCGQECLTC
;
A
#
# COMPACT_ATOMS: atom_id res chain seq x y z
N THR A 1 7.90 6.56 -4.50
CA THR A 1 7.70 6.71 -3.05
C THR A 1 8.81 7.59 -2.49
N PRO A 2 8.52 8.67 -1.72
CA PRO A 2 9.55 9.53 -1.19
C PRO A 2 10.42 8.79 -0.16
N SER A 3 11.72 9.01 -0.21
CA SER A 3 12.69 8.50 0.73
C SER A 3 13.39 9.69 1.38
N PHE A 4 13.15 9.92 2.67
CA PHE A 4 13.80 11.01 3.41
C PHE A 4 14.77 10.43 4.44
N PRO A 5 16.03 10.89 4.50
CA PRO A 5 16.93 10.50 5.57
C PRO A 5 16.33 10.96 6.90
N SER A 6 16.17 10.02 7.84
CA SER A 6 15.80 10.37 9.21
C SER A 6 16.97 11.06 9.91
N ASN A 7 16.68 11.77 11.00
CA ASN A 7 17.71 12.39 11.87
C ASN A 7 18.70 11.37 12.46
N SER A 8 18.51 10.09 12.24
CA SER A 8 19.33 8.98 12.72
C SER A 8 20.51 8.64 11.79
N ILE A 9 21.02 9.63 11.03
CA ILE A 9 22.25 9.53 10.24
C ILE A 9 22.19 8.35 9.25
N GLY A 10 21.19 8.34 8.36
CA GLY A 10 21.09 7.38 7.26
C GLY A 10 20.77 5.94 7.67
N MET A 11 20.44 5.69 8.94
CA MET A 11 20.09 4.35 9.42
C MET A 11 18.64 3.97 9.10
N LEU A 12 17.77 4.96 9.01
CA LEU A 12 16.33 4.74 8.81
C LEU A 12 15.72 5.93 8.07
N ASP A 13 14.98 5.70 7.01
CA ASP A 13 14.12 6.67 6.33
C ASP A 13 12.68 6.15 6.22
N LEU A 14 11.77 6.88 5.55
CA LEU A 14 10.37 6.50 5.44
C LEU A 14 10.16 5.17 4.70
N ASN A 15 11.06 4.79 3.79
CA ASN A 15 10.97 3.58 3.00
C ASN A 15 11.90 2.46 3.46
N SER A 16 12.67 2.67 4.54
CA SER A 16 13.52 1.63 5.13
C SER A 16 12.65 0.54 5.74
N ILE A 17 12.90 -0.71 5.36
CA ILE A 17 12.21 -1.88 5.93
C ILE A 17 12.83 -2.34 7.25
N ALA A 18 14.10 -2.00 7.49
CA ALA A 18 14.83 -2.32 8.72
C ALA A 18 15.92 -1.28 8.98
N ILE A 19 16.54 -1.36 10.15
CA ILE A 19 17.68 -0.52 10.52
C ILE A 19 18.87 -0.82 9.61
N GLY A 20 19.53 0.23 9.14
CA GLY A 20 20.75 0.13 8.31
C GLY A 20 20.50 -0.14 6.81
N VAL A 21 19.26 -0.26 6.40
CA VAL A 21 18.87 -0.51 4.99
C VAL A 21 18.08 0.66 4.40
N SER A 22 18.51 1.88 4.67
CA SER A 22 17.90 3.10 4.11
C SER A 22 18.13 3.20 2.61
N PRO A 23 17.07 3.22 1.76
CA PRO A 23 17.23 3.42 0.32
C PRO A 23 17.83 4.79 -0.01
N ALA A 24 17.45 5.87 0.69
CA ALA A 24 18.02 7.18 0.47
C ALA A 24 19.53 7.22 0.71
N TYR A 25 20.00 6.56 1.76
CA TYR A 25 21.42 6.46 2.08
C TYR A 25 22.18 5.54 1.12
N SER A 26 21.66 4.34 0.88
CA SER A 26 22.32 3.30 0.08
C SER A 26 22.41 3.68 -1.40
N MET A 27 21.34 4.22 -1.95
CA MET A 27 21.27 4.59 -3.37
C MET A 27 21.63 6.05 -3.63
N LYS A 28 21.67 6.88 -2.58
CA LYS A 28 21.85 8.36 -2.69
C LYS A 28 20.79 9.02 -3.56
N ILE A 29 19.57 8.48 -3.53
CA ILE A 29 18.41 8.95 -4.29
C ILE A 29 17.29 9.27 -3.30
N GLU A 30 16.79 10.50 -3.32
CA GLU A 30 15.70 10.93 -2.45
C GLU A 30 14.37 10.30 -2.85
N HIS A 31 14.13 10.18 -4.15
CA HIS A 31 12.91 9.61 -4.72
C HIS A 31 13.24 8.50 -5.73
N PRO A 32 13.51 7.27 -5.25
CA PRO A 32 13.81 6.16 -6.15
C PRO A 32 12.61 5.81 -7.02
N THR A 33 12.89 5.46 -8.26
CA THR A 33 11.90 4.83 -9.15
C THR A 33 11.55 3.43 -8.66
N GLY A 34 10.44 2.85 -9.14
CA GLY A 34 10.06 1.48 -8.82
C GLY A 34 11.15 0.45 -9.12
N PRO A 35 11.79 0.47 -10.31
CA PRO A 35 12.92 -0.42 -10.62
C PRO A 35 14.13 -0.25 -9.69
N GLU A 36 14.49 0.96 -9.32
CA GLU A 36 15.58 1.22 -8.38
C GLU A 36 15.26 0.69 -6.98
N PHE A 37 14.05 0.92 -6.49
CA PHE A 37 13.62 0.37 -5.20
C PHE A 37 13.58 -1.17 -5.22
N ALA A 38 13.09 -1.77 -6.30
CA ALA A 38 13.11 -3.22 -6.46
C ALA A 38 14.55 -3.78 -6.48
N GLN A 39 15.51 -3.08 -7.11
CA GLN A 39 16.90 -3.49 -7.06
C GLN A 39 17.48 -3.38 -5.65
N HIS A 40 17.18 -2.31 -4.93
CA HIS A 40 17.56 -2.16 -3.53
C HIS A 40 17.09 -3.33 -2.65
N LEU A 41 15.85 -3.80 -2.85
CA LEU A 41 15.34 -4.96 -2.11
C LEU A 41 16.08 -6.26 -2.48
N ARG A 42 16.46 -6.45 -3.76
CA ARG A 42 17.29 -7.59 -4.17
C ARG A 42 18.67 -7.56 -3.54
N ASP A 43 19.29 -6.38 -3.52
CA ASP A 43 20.62 -6.19 -2.92
C ASP A 43 20.59 -6.49 -1.41
N ILE A 44 19.50 -6.11 -0.70
CA ILE A 44 19.27 -6.48 0.70
C ILE A 44 19.17 -8.00 0.85
N ALA A 45 18.37 -8.65 0.02
CA ALA A 45 18.16 -10.07 0.09
C ALA A 45 19.47 -10.85 -0.15
N GLU A 46 20.28 -10.41 -1.11
CA GLU A 46 21.59 -10.99 -1.40
C GLU A 46 22.59 -10.73 -0.26
N TYR A 47 22.66 -9.49 0.23
CA TYR A 47 23.60 -9.13 1.31
C TYR A 47 23.35 -9.90 2.61
N PHE A 48 22.09 -10.12 2.96
CA PHE A 48 21.72 -10.88 4.16
C PHE A 48 21.55 -12.38 3.89
N GLU A 49 21.86 -12.86 2.68
CA GLU A 49 21.75 -14.26 2.28
C GLU A 49 20.37 -14.85 2.63
N LEU A 50 19.29 -14.09 2.38
CA LEU A 50 17.93 -14.51 2.72
C LEU A 50 17.56 -15.79 1.93
N PRO A 51 16.97 -16.80 2.56
CA PRO A 51 16.60 -18.06 1.91
C PRO A 51 15.37 -17.91 1.03
N LEU A 52 15.50 -17.19 -0.09
CA LEU A 52 14.42 -16.94 -1.03
C LEU A 52 14.19 -18.14 -1.95
N GLN A 53 12.93 -18.50 -2.15
CA GLN A 53 12.51 -19.48 -3.14
C GLN A 53 11.71 -18.76 -4.23
N GLU A 54 12.39 -18.33 -5.27
CA GLU A 54 11.80 -17.63 -6.40
C GLU A 54 10.93 -18.54 -7.27
N ASN A 55 10.07 -17.94 -8.11
CA ASN A 55 9.17 -18.63 -9.03
C ASN A 55 8.25 -19.65 -8.34
N THR A 56 7.98 -19.43 -7.05
CA THR A 56 7.13 -20.28 -6.22
C THR A 56 5.81 -19.56 -5.94
N ASP A 57 4.79 -19.98 -6.66
CA ASP A 57 3.45 -19.42 -6.56
C ASP A 57 2.58 -20.26 -5.62
N VAL A 58 2.16 -19.68 -4.51
CA VAL A 58 1.29 -20.34 -3.52
C VAL A 58 -0.16 -20.32 -4.04
N LYS A 59 -0.74 -21.51 -4.22
CA LYS A 59 -2.09 -21.74 -4.77
C LYS A 59 -3.15 -21.92 -3.70
N ALA A 60 -2.78 -22.52 -2.57
CA ALA A 60 -3.66 -22.75 -1.44
C ALA A 60 -2.86 -22.91 -0.15
N ILE A 61 -3.48 -22.58 0.98
CA ILE A 61 -2.92 -22.81 2.31
C ILE A 61 -4.00 -23.44 3.17
N GLU A 62 -3.71 -24.55 3.82
CA GLU A 62 -4.59 -25.20 4.78
C GLU A 62 -3.79 -25.59 6.03
N LYS A 63 -4.44 -25.57 7.20
CA LYS A 63 -3.83 -26.09 8.43
C LYS A 63 -4.40 -27.45 8.73
N LYS A 64 -3.54 -28.49 8.78
CA LYS A 64 -3.89 -29.90 9.06
C LYS A 64 -2.91 -30.49 10.06
N GLU A 65 -3.41 -31.19 11.07
CA GLU A 65 -2.60 -31.90 12.07
C GLU A 65 -1.49 -31.02 12.72
N GLY A 66 -1.79 -29.72 12.90
CA GLY A 66 -0.87 -28.76 13.53
C GLY A 66 0.12 -28.09 12.59
N LEU A 67 0.22 -28.52 11.33
CA LEU A 67 1.09 -27.93 10.31
C LEU A 67 0.29 -27.22 9.22
N PHE A 68 0.87 -26.19 8.66
CA PHE A 68 0.38 -25.57 7.43
C PHE A 68 0.90 -26.36 6.22
N HIS A 69 -0.01 -26.66 5.30
CA HIS A 69 0.24 -27.25 4.00
C HIS A 69 0.04 -26.16 2.95
N LEU A 70 1.11 -25.79 2.27
CA LEU A 70 1.09 -24.78 1.21
C LEU A 70 1.20 -25.49 -0.14
N GLU A 71 0.13 -25.48 -0.91
CA GLU A 71 0.17 -25.97 -2.29
C GLU A 71 0.83 -24.91 -3.18
N THR A 72 1.87 -25.28 -3.89
CA THR A 72 2.59 -24.39 -4.79
C THR A 72 2.69 -24.98 -6.19
N ASN A 73 3.05 -24.17 -7.18
CA ASN A 73 3.38 -24.63 -8.53
C ASN A 73 4.62 -25.55 -8.58
N GLN A 74 5.40 -25.64 -7.48
CA GLN A 74 6.60 -26.47 -7.38
C GLN A 74 6.43 -27.65 -6.42
N GLY A 75 5.22 -27.89 -5.90
CA GLY A 75 4.92 -28.95 -4.94
C GLY A 75 4.38 -28.41 -3.62
N THR A 76 4.20 -29.27 -2.64
CA THR A 76 3.66 -28.91 -1.33
C THR A 76 4.79 -28.57 -0.37
N LEU A 77 4.70 -27.42 0.29
CA LEU A 77 5.57 -27.02 1.40
C LEU A 77 4.84 -27.21 2.73
N PHE A 78 5.60 -27.41 3.80
CA PHE A 78 5.08 -27.58 5.16
C PHE A 78 5.73 -26.57 6.10
N ALA A 79 4.93 -25.95 6.97
CA ALA A 79 5.40 -24.98 7.94
C ALA A 79 4.64 -25.09 9.25
N SER A 80 5.31 -24.80 10.38
CA SER A 80 4.66 -24.66 11.68
C SER A 80 4.05 -23.27 11.86
N ASN A 81 4.67 -22.26 11.22
CA ASN A 81 4.20 -20.88 11.24
C ASN A 81 4.21 -20.29 9.82
N ILE A 82 3.31 -19.37 9.55
CA ILE A 82 3.26 -18.58 8.33
C ILE A 82 3.19 -17.10 8.69
N ILE A 83 4.02 -16.30 8.04
CA ILE A 83 3.91 -14.85 8.04
C ILE A 83 3.36 -14.45 6.66
N TRP A 84 2.10 -14.03 6.60
CA TRP A 84 1.50 -13.57 5.36
C TRP A 84 1.83 -12.10 5.11
N SER A 85 2.65 -11.84 4.12
CA SER A 85 3.14 -10.51 3.75
C SER A 85 3.13 -10.27 2.25
N ALA A 86 2.17 -10.88 1.54
CA ALA A 86 2.12 -10.87 0.08
C ALA A 86 1.66 -9.52 -0.54
N GLY A 87 1.49 -8.49 0.29
CA GLY A 87 1.19 -7.13 -0.16
C GLY A 87 -0.21 -6.97 -0.77
N GLU A 88 -0.40 -5.91 -1.57
CA GLU A 88 -1.70 -5.54 -2.13
C GLU A 88 -1.63 -5.18 -3.62
N TYR A 89 -0.48 -4.74 -4.14
CA TYR A 89 -0.34 -4.19 -5.49
C TYR A 89 -0.86 -5.12 -6.61
N GLN A 90 -0.80 -6.42 -6.43
CA GLN A 90 -1.30 -7.42 -7.37
C GLN A 90 -2.83 -7.63 -7.32
N TYR A 91 -3.53 -6.94 -6.42
CA TYR A 91 -4.98 -7.01 -6.24
C TYR A 91 -5.62 -5.62 -6.40
N PRO A 92 -5.56 -5.01 -7.59
CA PRO A 92 -6.17 -3.71 -7.83
C PRO A 92 -7.68 -3.78 -7.61
N CYS A 93 -8.24 -2.79 -6.92
CA CYS A 93 -9.67 -2.68 -6.70
C CYS A 93 -10.35 -2.17 -7.98
N THR A 94 -11.07 -3.03 -8.67
CA THR A 94 -11.67 -2.74 -9.99
C THR A 94 -13.19 -2.82 -10.03
N ASP A 95 -13.84 -3.27 -8.95
CA ASP A 95 -15.29 -3.38 -8.84
C ASP A 95 -15.80 -2.43 -7.76
N VAL A 96 -15.87 -1.13 -8.10
CA VAL A 96 -16.18 -0.05 -7.14
C VAL A 96 -17.48 0.70 -7.47
N PHE A 97 -17.91 0.68 -8.73
CA PHE A 97 -19.16 1.26 -9.19
C PHE A 97 -19.57 0.64 -10.53
N THR A 98 -20.79 0.87 -10.99
CA THR A 98 -21.29 0.32 -12.27
C THR A 98 -20.45 0.80 -13.45
N GLY A 99 -19.88 -0.13 -14.24
CA GLY A 99 -19.04 0.19 -15.39
C GLY A 99 -17.59 0.52 -15.05
N SER A 100 -17.14 0.29 -13.81
CA SER A 100 -15.73 0.48 -13.41
C SER A 100 -14.76 -0.41 -14.19
N GLU A 101 -15.23 -1.55 -14.72
CA GLU A 101 -14.47 -2.43 -15.62
C GLU A 101 -14.12 -1.77 -16.97
N LEU A 102 -14.82 -0.69 -17.35
CA LEU A 102 -14.50 0.14 -18.51
C LEU A 102 -13.30 1.06 -18.27
N CYS A 103 -12.89 1.24 -17.04
CA CYS A 103 -11.74 2.05 -16.66
C CYS A 103 -10.44 1.23 -16.69
N ARG A 104 -9.32 1.92 -16.83
CA ARG A 104 -8.00 1.31 -16.70
C ARG A 104 -7.42 1.62 -15.32
N HIS A 105 -7.20 0.59 -14.51
CA HIS A 105 -6.60 0.80 -13.20
C HIS A 105 -5.14 1.31 -13.31
N THR A 106 -4.76 2.31 -12.52
CA THR A 106 -3.43 2.94 -12.55
C THR A 106 -2.29 1.95 -12.36
N ALA A 107 -2.48 0.89 -11.57
CA ALA A 107 -1.50 -0.18 -11.41
C ALA A 107 -1.16 -0.95 -12.69
N THR A 108 -2.00 -0.87 -13.73
CA THR A 108 -1.79 -1.53 -15.03
C THR A 108 -1.19 -0.60 -16.08
N VAL A 109 -0.85 0.64 -15.70
CA VAL A 109 -0.24 1.63 -16.57
C VAL A 109 1.28 1.63 -16.34
N PRO A 110 2.08 1.03 -17.24
CA PRO A 110 3.54 0.97 -17.06
C PRO A 110 4.20 2.33 -17.21
N SER A 111 3.63 3.21 -18.05
CA SER A 111 4.12 4.56 -18.27
C SER A 111 3.00 5.48 -18.74
N TYR A 112 2.81 6.59 -18.05
CA TYR A 112 1.86 7.62 -18.49
C TYR A 112 2.34 8.35 -19.75
N ALA A 113 3.61 8.22 -20.13
CA ALA A 113 4.16 8.77 -21.36
C ALA A 113 3.63 8.06 -22.62
N GLU A 114 3.18 6.82 -22.48
CA GLU A 114 2.69 5.98 -23.57
C GLU A 114 1.17 6.08 -23.78
N LEU A 115 0.48 6.84 -22.92
CA LEU A 115 -0.96 7.02 -23.04
C LEU A 115 -1.29 8.02 -24.15
N GLU A 116 -2.11 7.56 -25.09
CA GLU A 116 -2.62 8.37 -26.20
C GLU A 116 -3.84 9.21 -25.77
N GLY A 117 -4.03 10.34 -26.42
CA GLY A 117 -5.14 11.26 -26.16
C GLY A 117 -4.70 12.48 -25.39
N ASP A 118 -5.62 13.43 -25.19
CA ASP A 118 -5.33 14.77 -24.66
C ASP A 118 -6.24 15.19 -23.48
N ASP A 119 -7.29 14.42 -23.17
CA ASP A 119 -8.28 14.74 -22.16
C ASP A 119 -8.58 13.50 -21.31
N PHE A 120 -8.08 13.48 -20.10
CA PHE A 120 -8.13 12.33 -19.21
C PHE A 120 -9.08 12.56 -18.03
N LEU A 121 -9.90 11.56 -17.75
CA LEU A 121 -10.72 11.46 -16.55
C LEU A 121 -10.04 10.49 -15.60
N ILE A 122 -9.75 10.93 -14.36
CA ILE A 122 -9.11 10.12 -13.32
C ILE A 122 -10.05 10.02 -12.12
N ILE A 123 -10.40 8.82 -11.72
CA ILE A 123 -11.31 8.53 -10.63
C ILE A 123 -10.50 8.00 -9.43
N GLY A 124 -10.53 8.74 -8.33
CA GLY A 124 -9.70 8.58 -7.14
C GLY A 124 -8.53 9.58 -7.12
N GLY A 125 -8.54 10.48 -6.14
CA GLY A 125 -7.63 11.63 -6.02
C GLY A 125 -6.57 11.48 -4.94
N TYR A 126 -6.35 10.26 -4.42
CA TYR A 126 -5.28 10.00 -3.47
C TYR A 126 -3.92 9.87 -4.19
N GLU A 127 -2.88 9.36 -3.56
CA GLU A 127 -1.49 9.30 -4.04
C GLU A 127 -1.38 8.85 -5.52
N SER A 128 -2.04 7.75 -5.90
CA SER A 128 -1.97 7.21 -7.26
C SER A 128 -2.67 8.09 -8.31
N GLY A 129 -3.78 8.73 -7.92
CA GLY A 129 -4.51 9.64 -8.81
C GLY A 129 -3.76 10.94 -9.05
N VAL A 130 -3.19 11.53 -7.99
CA VAL A 130 -2.33 12.72 -8.10
C VAL A 130 -1.07 12.42 -8.89
N ASP A 131 -0.45 11.25 -8.70
CA ASP A 131 0.71 10.82 -9.49
C ASP A 131 0.38 10.73 -10.98
N ALA A 132 -0.73 10.09 -11.33
CA ALA A 132 -1.21 9.99 -12.72
C ALA A 132 -1.49 11.39 -13.31
N ALA A 133 -2.21 12.23 -12.58
CA ALA A 133 -2.54 13.60 -12.99
C ALA A 133 -1.27 14.43 -13.23
N TYR A 134 -0.31 14.38 -12.31
CA TYR A 134 0.95 15.08 -12.43
C TYR A 134 1.73 14.68 -13.70
N HIS A 135 1.85 13.39 -13.95
CA HIS A 135 2.57 12.89 -15.12
C HIS A 135 1.89 13.23 -16.44
N LEU A 136 0.57 13.24 -16.50
CA LEU A 136 -0.19 13.64 -17.66
C LEU A 136 -0.16 15.16 -17.89
N ALA A 137 -0.35 15.94 -16.84
CA ALA A 137 -0.31 17.41 -16.89
C ALA A 137 1.05 17.94 -17.35
N ASN A 138 2.16 17.34 -16.91
CA ASN A 138 3.51 17.67 -17.38
C ASN A 138 3.77 17.29 -18.85
N ARG A 139 2.82 16.61 -19.50
CA ARG A 139 2.81 16.34 -20.93
C ARG A 139 1.78 17.17 -21.67
N ASN A 140 1.33 18.26 -21.05
CA ASN A 140 0.30 19.18 -21.55
C ASN A 140 -1.04 18.47 -21.87
N LYS A 141 -1.36 17.39 -21.14
CA LYS A 141 -2.66 16.72 -21.22
C LYS A 141 -3.63 17.38 -20.25
N LYS A 142 -4.89 17.54 -20.65
CA LYS A 142 -5.96 17.98 -19.77
C LYS A 142 -6.39 16.82 -18.87
N VAL A 143 -6.56 17.12 -17.60
CA VAL A 143 -6.94 16.13 -16.58
C VAL A 143 -8.11 16.67 -15.75
N ARG A 144 -9.11 15.84 -15.54
CA ARG A 144 -10.16 16.03 -14.54
C ARG A 144 -10.04 14.93 -13.50
N LEU A 145 -9.72 15.33 -12.26
CA LEU A 145 -9.43 14.43 -11.15
C LEU A 145 -10.58 14.48 -10.15
N PHE A 146 -11.27 13.35 -10.00
CA PHE A 146 -12.43 13.20 -9.11
C PHE A 146 -12.04 12.48 -7.85
N ASP A 147 -12.48 13.00 -6.70
CA ASP A 147 -12.32 12.30 -5.43
C ASP A 147 -13.50 12.56 -4.49
N LEU A 148 -13.91 11.50 -3.79
CA LEU A 148 -15.05 11.55 -2.88
C LEU A 148 -14.74 12.26 -1.54
N ASN A 149 -13.47 12.30 -1.12
CA ASN A 149 -13.02 12.85 0.18
C ASN A 149 -12.11 14.07 0.06
N ALA A 150 -11.71 14.44 -1.16
CA ALA A 150 -10.77 15.54 -1.42
C ALA A 150 -9.52 15.51 -0.52
N PRO A 151 -8.64 14.48 -0.62
CA PRO A 151 -7.52 14.29 0.31
C PRO A 151 -6.50 15.43 0.28
N TRP A 152 -6.52 16.26 -0.77
CA TRP A 152 -5.71 17.49 -0.89
C TRP A 152 -6.18 18.63 0.02
N ASP A 153 -7.42 18.57 0.56
CA ASP A 153 -7.99 19.53 1.50
C ASP A 153 -8.08 18.96 2.92
N ALA A 154 -7.55 17.77 3.16
CA ALA A 154 -7.62 17.10 4.45
C ALA A 154 -6.90 17.91 5.55
N ALA A 155 -7.59 18.20 6.64
CA ALA A 155 -7.05 18.95 7.78
C ALA A 155 -6.35 18.04 8.81
N THR A 156 -5.66 17.02 8.35
CA THR A 156 -4.93 16.06 9.20
C THR A 156 -3.55 15.81 8.62
N SER A 157 -2.61 15.43 9.48
CA SER A 157 -1.27 14.96 9.07
C SER A 157 -1.21 13.43 8.90
N ASP A 158 -2.30 12.70 9.20
CA ASP A 158 -2.33 11.24 9.02
C ASP A 158 -2.24 10.87 7.54
N PRO A 159 -1.15 10.24 7.09
CA PRO A 159 -0.94 9.88 5.70
C PRO A 159 -1.88 8.76 5.22
N SER A 160 -2.70 8.20 6.08
CA SER A 160 -3.80 7.30 5.67
C SER A 160 -5.00 8.08 5.11
N VAL A 161 -5.05 9.39 5.33
CA VAL A 161 -6.16 10.28 4.94
C VAL A 161 -5.66 11.44 4.08
N ALA A 162 -4.58 12.13 4.51
CA ALA A 162 -3.99 13.25 3.79
C ALA A 162 -2.95 12.77 2.77
N LEU A 163 -2.75 13.56 1.73
CA LEU A 163 -1.66 13.35 0.77
C LEU A 163 -0.28 13.55 1.41
N SER A 164 0.73 12.87 0.88
CA SER A 164 2.12 13.10 1.24
C SER A 164 2.57 14.51 0.85
N THR A 165 3.58 15.03 1.56
CA THR A 165 4.22 16.31 1.21
C THR A 165 4.75 16.31 -0.23
N TYR A 166 5.21 15.17 -0.72
CA TYR A 166 5.68 15.01 -2.09
C TYR A 166 4.56 15.15 -3.11
N SER A 167 3.37 14.63 -2.84
CA SER A 167 2.21 14.83 -3.71
C SER A 167 1.75 16.29 -3.70
N PHE A 168 1.77 16.96 -2.55
CA PHE A 168 1.52 18.41 -2.48
C PHE A 168 2.53 19.24 -3.28
N GLU A 169 3.82 18.90 -3.26
CA GLU A 169 4.82 19.56 -4.10
C GLU A 169 4.53 19.39 -5.59
N ARG A 170 4.10 18.20 -6.00
CA ARG A 170 3.68 17.92 -7.38
C ARG A 170 2.45 18.72 -7.79
N MET A 171 1.47 18.86 -6.91
CA MET A 171 0.26 19.64 -7.17
C MET A 171 0.55 21.14 -7.34
N ARG A 172 1.60 21.67 -6.70
CA ARG A 172 2.07 23.06 -6.87
C ARG A 172 2.88 23.28 -8.15
N ASN A 173 3.08 22.24 -8.95
CA ASN A 173 3.76 22.39 -10.23
C ASN A 173 2.88 23.21 -11.19
N PRO A 174 3.42 24.24 -11.90
CA PRO A 174 2.64 25.08 -12.80
C PRO A 174 1.87 24.31 -13.87
N ASN A 175 2.47 23.24 -14.42
CA ASN A 175 1.78 22.42 -15.42
C ASN A 175 0.61 21.65 -14.81
N PHE A 176 0.72 21.21 -13.55
CA PHE A 176 -0.37 20.56 -12.85
C PHE A 176 -1.53 21.55 -12.63
N GLU A 177 -1.24 22.73 -12.09
CA GLU A 177 -2.25 23.78 -11.84
C GLU A 177 -2.96 24.23 -13.13
N GLU A 178 -2.22 24.34 -14.25
CA GLU A 178 -2.78 24.79 -15.53
C GLU A 178 -3.63 23.73 -16.22
N ASN A 179 -3.25 22.44 -16.09
CA ASN A 179 -3.83 21.36 -16.89
C ASN A 179 -4.74 20.42 -16.09
N THR A 180 -4.85 20.58 -14.76
CA THR A 180 -5.66 19.70 -13.93
C THR A 180 -6.82 20.45 -13.28
N GLU A 181 -8.03 19.97 -13.53
CA GLU A 181 -9.24 20.39 -12.83
C GLU A 181 -9.55 19.40 -11.72
N LEU A 182 -9.58 19.88 -10.47
CA LEU A 182 -9.91 19.08 -9.29
C LEU A 182 -11.42 19.12 -9.04
N HIS A 183 -12.01 17.94 -8.89
CA HIS A 183 -13.41 17.75 -8.51
C HIS A 183 -13.48 17.15 -7.11
N PRO A 184 -13.44 17.98 -6.06
CA PRO A 184 -13.54 17.53 -4.67
C PRO A 184 -14.96 17.03 -4.36
N GLU A 185 -15.07 16.15 -3.35
CA GLU A 185 -16.33 15.64 -2.82
C GLU A 185 -17.27 15.11 -3.93
N THR A 186 -16.67 14.53 -5.00
CA THR A 186 -17.38 14.08 -6.19
C THR A 186 -17.42 12.56 -6.25
N ILE A 187 -18.59 11.99 -6.01
CA ILE A 187 -18.82 10.54 -6.04
C ILE A 187 -19.18 10.12 -7.46
N VAL A 188 -18.30 9.36 -8.09
CA VAL A 188 -18.59 8.70 -9.36
C VAL A 188 -19.44 7.45 -9.09
N ASN A 189 -20.61 7.36 -9.72
CA ASN A 189 -21.54 6.25 -9.57
C ASN A 189 -21.59 5.29 -10.78
N SER A 190 -21.19 5.76 -11.96
CA SER A 190 -21.13 4.90 -13.13
C SER A 190 -20.23 5.43 -14.25
N VAL A 191 -19.74 4.49 -15.06
CA VAL A 191 -19.08 4.78 -16.33
C VAL A 191 -19.79 4.02 -17.44
N THR A 192 -20.05 4.68 -18.57
CA THR A 192 -20.62 4.05 -19.76
C THR A 192 -19.75 4.33 -20.98
N LEU A 193 -19.85 3.48 -22.00
CA LEU A 193 -19.16 3.66 -23.29
C LEU A 193 -20.19 3.58 -24.40
N THR A 194 -20.37 4.69 -25.13
CA THR A 194 -21.28 4.79 -26.26
C THR A 194 -20.59 5.46 -27.43
N ASP A 195 -20.58 4.83 -28.57
CA ASP A 195 -19.98 5.35 -29.84
C ASP A 195 -18.50 5.81 -29.67
N GLY A 196 -17.74 5.12 -28.81
CA GLY A 196 -16.33 5.44 -28.51
C GLY A 196 -16.12 6.63 -27.58
N ILE A 197 -17.18 7.09 -26.90
CA ILE A 197 -17.13 8.14 -25.88
C ILE A 197 -17.41 7.50 -24.54
N TYR A 198 -16.49 7.69 -23.58
CA TYR A 198 -16.69 7.36 -22.20
C TYR A 198 -17.45 8.49 -21.50
N GLU A 199 -18.46 8.12 -20.74
CA GLU A 199 -19.24 9.04 -19.92
C GLU A 199 -19.07 8.63 -18.44
N VAL A 200 -18.49 9.51 -17.65
CA VAL A 200 -18.38 9.37 -16.18
C VAL A 200 -19.53 10.14 -15.56
N ASN A 201 -20.42 9.44 -14.87
CA ASN A 201 -21.60 10.01 -14.21
C ASN A 201 -21.37 10.06 -12.70
N THR A 202 -21.78 11.16 -12.10
CA THR A 202 -21.64 11.42 -10.67
C THR A 202 -22.98 11.36 -9.93
N GLU A 203 -22.94 11.19 -8.64
CA GLU A 203 -24.13 11.07 -7.79
C GLU A 203 -24.97 12.36 -7.80
N ASP A 204 -24.35 13.52 -7.94
CA ASP A 204 -25.02 14.83 -8.07
C ASP A 204 -25.61 15.11 -9.46
N GLY A 205 -25.53 14.12 -10.38
CA GLY A 205 -26.15 14.15 -11.70
C GLY A 205 -25.32 14.86 -12.79
N GLN A 206 -24.05 15.14 -12.56
CA GLN A 206 -23.16 15.64 -13.60
C GLN A 206 -22.68 14.48 -14.49
N THR A 207 -22.33 14.80 -15.75
CA THR A 207 -21.75 13.85 -16.71
C THR A 207 -20.52 14.46 -17.35
N PHE A 208 -19.42 13.73 -17.33
CA PHE A 208 -18.15 14.12 -17.94
C PHE A 208 -17.80 13.14 -19.06
N GLN A 209 -17.45 13.68 -20.21
CA GLN A 209 -17.17 12.87 -21.40
C GLN A 209 -15.69 12.95 -21.78
N SER A 210 -15.16 11.83 -22.28
CA SER A 210 -13.85 11.75 -22.91
C SER A 210 -13.83 10.63 -23.97
N LYS A 211 -12.98 10.78 -24.99
CA LYS A 211 -12.65 9.68 -25.93
C LYS A 211 -11.54 8.79 -25.39
N VAL A 212 -10.87 9.22 -24.33
CA VAL A 212 -9.81 8.47 -23.66
C VAL A 212 -10.42 7.59 -22.58
N GLN A 213 -9.96 6.35 -22.49
CA GLN A 213 -10.37 5.43 -21.43
C GLN A 213 -10.07 6.06 -20.05
N PRO A 214 -11.04 6.18 -19.15
CA PRO A 214 -10.82 6.74 -17.82
C PRO A 214 -9.79 5.92 -17.03
N LEU A 215 -9.01 6.60 -16.21
CA LEU A 215 -8.11 5.96 -15.25
C LEU A 215 -8.82 5.78 -13.92
N LEU A 216 -8.61 4.62 -13.29
CA LEU A 216 -9.15 4.27 -11.99
C LEU A 216 -8.01 4.17 -10.97
N ALA A 217 -8.03 5.00 -9.95
CA ALA A 217 -7.09 5.04 -8.84
C ALA A 217 -7.80 4.68 -7.51
N ALA A 218 -8.57 3.59 -7.52
CA ALA A 218 -9.42 3.17 -6.40
C ALA A 218 -8.68 2.31 -5.35
N GLY A 219 -7.35 2.26 -5.40
CA GLY A 219 -6.56 1.48 -4.45
C GLY A 219 -6.57 -0.03 -4.70
N PHE A 220 -6.42 -0.81 -3.64
CA PHE A 220 -6.16 -2.24 -3.73
C PHE A 220 -6.95 -3.00 -2.67
N ASP A 221 -7.37 -4.21 -3.01
CA ASP A 221 -8.11 -5.10 -2.12
C ASP A 221 -7.24 -5.80 -1.06
N GLY A 222 -5.96 -5.98 -1.37
CA GLY A 222 -5.01 -6.66 -0.50
C GLY A 222 -5.02 -8.19 -0.61
N SER A 223 -3.84 -8.77 -0.41
CA SER A 223 -3.64 -10.22 -0.48
C SER A 223 -4.27 -11.00 0.68
N HIS A 224 -4.68 -10.33 1.76
CA HIS A 224 -5.31 -10.97 2.89
C HIS A 224 -6.61 -11.69 2.52
N LYS A 225 -7.30 -11.27 1.44
CA LYS A 225 -8.49 -11.96 0.92
C LYS A 225 -8.18 -13.41 0.50
N PHE A 226 -6.99 -13.68 -0.01
CA PHE A 226 -6.56 -15.03 -0.39
C PHE A 226 -6.49 -15.99 0.80
N VAL A 227 -6.12 -15.50 1.98
CA VAL A 227 -5.98 -16.27 3.23
C VAL A 227 -7.11 -16.00 4.22
N SER A 228 -8.19 -15.35 3.79
CA SER A 228 -9.32 -14.94 4.66
C SER A 228 -9.92 -16.08 5.48
N HIS A 229 -9.91 -17.30 4.95
CA HIS A 229 -10.40 -18.51 5.63
C HIS A 229 -9.54 -18.94 6.83
N LEU A 230 -8.35 -18.38 7.00
CA LEU A 230 -7.44 -18.60 8.14
C LEU A 230 -7.55 -17.51 9.21
N PHE A 231 -8.45 -16.56 9.05
CA PHE A 231 -8.69 -15.46 9.97
C PHE A 231 -10.18 -15.27 10.24
N GLU A 232 -10.51 -14.90 11.44
CA GLU A 232 -11.80 -14.27 11.71
C GLU A 232 -11.82 -12.89 11.03
N GLN A 233 -12.97 -12.51 10.47
CA GLN A 233 -13.10 -11.25 9.76
C GLN A 233 -13.70 -10.18 10.66
N ARG A 234 -13.10 -9.00 10.66
CA ARG A 234 -13.64 -7.79 11.28
C ARG A 234 -14.81 -7.24 10.45
N GLU A 235 -15.58 -6.32 11.03
CA GLU A 235 -16.70 -5.65 10.33
C GLU A 235 -16.23 -4.84 9.09
N ASP A 236 -15.00 -4.34 9.12
CA ASP A 236 -14.38 -3.62 8.00
C ASP A 236 -13.79 -4.53 6.90
N GLY A 237 -13.97 -5.85 7.03
CA GLY A 237 -13.49 -6.85 6.07
C GLY A 237 -12.01 -7.21 6.18
N PHE A 238 -11.28 -6.64 7.13
CA PHE A 238 -9.89 -7.00 7.40
C PHE A 238 -9.78 -8.18 8.40
N PRO A 239 -8.64 -8.89 8.43
CA PRO A 239 -8.40 -9.96 9.39
C PRO A 239 -8.43 -9.49 10.85
N SER A 240 -9.08 -10.27 11.71
CA SER A 240 -9.00 -10.14 13.16
C SER A 240 -7.73 -10.81 13.66
N ILE A 241 -6.88 -10.05 14.34
CA ILE A 241 -5.56 -10.47 14.81
C ILE A 241 -5.36 -10.13 16.29
N SER A 242 -4.47 -10.87 16.94
CA SER A 242 -4.03 -10.62 18.32
C SER A 242 -3.08 -9.41 18.39
N GLU A 243 -2.67 -9.04 19.60
CA GLU A 243 -1.65 -8.01 19.83
C GLU A 243 -0.31 -8.32 19.16
N ASP A 244 -0.02 -9.60 18.87
CA ASP A 244 1.18 -10.07 18.18
C ASP A 244 0.99 -10.23 16.65
N ASP A 245 -0.10 -9.72 16.09
CA ASP A 245 -0.49 -9.86 14.68
C ASP A 245 -0.75 -11.32 14.25
N GLU A 246 -1.04 -12.22 15.21
CA GLU A 246 -1.43 -13.59 14.96
C GLU A 246 -2.95 -13.70 14.73
N SER A 247 -3.38 -14.62 13.87
CA SER A 247 -4.79 -14.95 13.67
C SER A 247 -5.47 -15.36 15.00
N THR A 248 -6.62 -14.79 15.30
CA THR A 248 -7.43 -15.17 16.49
C THR A 248 -8.01 -16.58 16.41
N THR A 249 -8.06 -17.19 15.23
CA THR A 249 -8.66 -18.51 14.98
C THR A 249 -7.66 -19.57 14.53
N THR A 250 -6.52 -19.19 13.96
CA THR A 250 -5.56 -20.13 13.39
C THR A 250 -4.17 -19.87 13.98
N PRO A 251 -3.81 -20.48 15.12
CA PRO A 251 -2.50 -20.29 15.74
C PRO A 251 -1.34 -20.58 14.77
N GLY A 252 -0.29 -19.77 14.83
CA GLY A 252 0.88 -19.84 13.91
C GLY A 252 0.66 -19.12 12.58
N MET A 253 -0.50 -18.52 12.34
CA MET A 253 -0.77 -17.70 11.15
C MET A 253 -0.67 -16.21 11.52
N TYR A 254 0.32 -15.51 10.98
CA TYR A 254 0.61 -14.11 11.26
C TYR A 254 0.38 -13.24 10.03
N LEU A 255 -0.02 -11.98 10.26
CA LEU A 255 -0.21 -11.00 9.20
C LEU A 255 0.83 -9.89 9.32
N CYS A 256 1.48 -9.52 8.19
CA CYS A 256 2.36 -8.37 8.10
C CYS A 256 2.02 -7.50 6.90
N GLY A 257 2.28 -6.20 7.03
CA GLY A 257 2.14 -5.25 5.92
C GLY A 257 0.87 -4.41 6.00
N PRO A 258 0.42 -3.85 4.86
CA PRO A 258 -0.59 -2.79 4.83
C PRO A 258 -2.00 -3.23 5.25
N SER A 259 -2.26 -4.53 5.34
CA SER A 259 -3.56 -5.07 5.78
C SER A 259 -3.70 -5.21 7.30
N VAL A 260 -2.64 -4.95 8.07
CA VAL A 260 -2.69 -4.97 9.54
C VAL A 260 -3.62 -3.88 10.06
N ARG A 261 -4.52 -4.24 10.98
CA ARG A 261 -5.45 -3.32 11.65
C ARG A 261 -5.55 -3.67 13.13
N HIS A 262 -5.36 -2.67 13.99
CA HIS A 262 -5.62 -2.76 15.42
C HIS A 262 -6.61 -1.67 15.82
N ASP A 263 -7.79 -2.04 16.28
CA ASP A 263 -8.90 -1.12 16.56
C ASP A 263 -9.16 -0.18 15.37
N GLY A 264 -8.96 1.12 15.55
CA GLY A 264 -9.04 2.14 14.50
C GLY A 264 -7.70 2.45 13.81
N HIS A 265 -6.60 1.75 14.13
CA HIS A 265 -5.28 2.05 13.60
C HIS A 265 -5.01 1.34 12.29
N VAL A 266 -4.59 2.12 11.29
CA VAL A 266 -4.27 1.66 9.94
C VAL A 266 -2.77 1.70 9.70
N PHE A 267 -2.20 0.56 9.33
CA PHE A 267 -0.76 0.41 9.08
C PHE A 267 -0.46 0.37 7.57
N CYS A 268 -0.90 1.37 6.82
CA CYS A 268 -0.87 1.37 5.35
C CYS A 268 0.49 1.73 4.72
N PHE A 269 1.45 2.25 5.47
CA PHE A 269 2.77 2.63 4.96
C PHE A 269 3.90 1.84 5.60
N ILE A 270 5.02 1.68 4.88
CA ILE A 270 6.21 0.94 5.33
C ILE A 270 6.64 1.41 6.73
N TYR A 271 6.76 2.72 6.96
CA TYR A 271 7.21 3.26 8.24
C TYR A 271 6.23 3.02 9.39
N LYS A 272 4.94 2.74 9.11
CA LYS A 272 3.96 2.32 10.11
C LYS A 272 4.09 0.81 10.39
N TYR A 273 3.90 -0.04 9.37
CA TYR A 273 3.84 -1.49 9.59
C TYR A 273 5.19 -2.14 9.88
N ARG A 274 6.32 -1.57 9.46
CA ARG A 274 7.66 -2.13 9.77
C ARG A 274 7.94 -2.25 11.27
N GLN A 275 7.32 -1.40 12.09
CA GLN A 275 7.46 -1.45 13.55
C GLN A 275 6.78 -2.68 14.16
N ARG A 276 5.92 -3.37 13.39
CA ARG A 276 5.25 -4.60 13.78
C ARG A 276 6.06 -5.86 13.43
N PHE A 277 7.02 -5.78 12.52
CA PHE A 277 7.82 -6.94 12.09
C PHE A 277 8.56 -7.62 13.24
N ALA A 278 9.15 -6.82 14.13
CA ALA A 278 9.88 -7.34 15.28
C ALA A 278 8.94 -7.96 16.33
N ILE A 279 7.68 -7.55 16.41
CA ILE A 279 6.66 -8.15 17.28
C ILE A 279 6.32 -9.54 16.79
N VAL A 280 6.00 -9.71 15.50
CA VAL A 280 5.76 -11.03 14.90
C VAL A 280 6.97 -11.94 15.04
N ALA A 281 8.16 -11.42 14.78
CA ALA A 281 9.41 -12.20 14.95
C ALA A 281 9.62 -12.66 16.39
N ASN A 282 9.36 -11.77 17.37
CA ASN A 282 9.43 -12.10 18.79
C ASN A 282 8.40 -13.15 19.19
N ALA A 283 7.15 -13.03 18.75
CA ALA A 283 6.10 -13.99 19.07
C ALA A 283 6.45 -15.39 18.57
N ILE A 284 6.90 -15.50 17.31
CA ILE A 284 7.32 -16.79 16.72
C ILE A 284 8.53 -17.36 17.45
N ALA A 285 9.59 -16.56 17.66
CA ALA A 285 10.81 -17.01 18.33
C ALA A 285 10.53 -17.49 19.76
N SER A 286 9.73 -16.75 20.50
CA SER A 286 9.31 -17.12 21.86
C SER A 286 8.52 -18.42 21.89
N SER A 287 7.62 -18.63 20.93
CA SER A 287 6.86 -19.90 20.78
C SER A 287 7.74 -21.10 20.51
N LEU A 288 8.94 -20.88 19.93
CA LEU A 288 9.95 -21.88 19.66
C LEU A 288 10.97 -22.04 20.83
N GLY A 289 10.79 -21.31 21.94
CA GLY A 289 11.67 -21.34 23.10
C GLY A 289 13.00 -20.61 22.89
N ILE A 290 13.06 -19.69 21.93
CA ILE A 290 14.24 -18.86 21.65
C ILE A 290 14.15 -17.61 22.55
N GLU A 291 15.22 -17.30 23.27
CA GLU A 291 15.32 -16.08 24.09
C GLU A 291 15.44 -14.84 23.18
N THR A 292 14.61 -13.82 23.42
CA THR A 292 14.50 -12.63 22.55
C THR A 292 14.65 -11.31 23.30
N GLU A 293 14.93 -11.33 24.61
CA GLU A 293 14.95 -10.12 25.43
C GLU A 293 15.94 -9.06 24.92
N GLU A 294 17.16 -9.46 24.55
CA GLU A 294 18.16 -8.53 24.00
C GLU A 294 17.73 -7.95 22.64
N PHE A 295 17.14 -8.79 21.78
CA PHE A 295 16.60 -8.39 20.50
C PHE A 295 15.48 -7.35 20.69
N VAL A 296 14.50 -7.65 21.55
CA VAL A 296 13.37 -6.73 21.82
C VAL A 296 13.88 -5.41 22.38
N ALA A 297 14.82 -5.44 23.34
CA ALA A 297 15.40 -4.23 23.91
C ALA A 297 16.11 -3.37 22.86
N ALA A 298 16.85 -3.98 21.93
CA ALA A 298 17.50 -3.29 20.83
C ALA A 298 16.48 -2.64 19.88
N TYR A 299 15.46 -3.37 19.45
CA TYR A 299 14.44 -2.85 18.53
C TYR A 299 13.58 -1.75 19.16
N ARG A 300 13.27 -1.84 20.47
CA ARG A 300 12.63 -0.74 21.22
C ARG A 300 13.49 0.51 21.25
N SER A 301 14.81 0.37 21.48
CA SER A 301 15.72 1.52 21.51
C SER A 301 15.83 2.24 20.16
N TRP A 302 15.50 1.56 19.07
CA TRP A 302 15.49 2.11 17.71
C TRP A 302 14.11 2.61 17.25
N GLY A 303 13.06 2.50 18.10
CA GLY A 303 11.70 2.83 17.72
C GLY A 303 11.11 1.87 16.66
N MET A 304 11.58 0.63 16.65
CA MET A 304 11.20 -0.41 15.67
C MET A 304 10.45 -1.58 16.31
N TYR A 305 9.88 -1.36 17.50
CA TYR A 305 9.06 -2.33 18.24
C TYR A 305 7.85 -1.62 18.83
N LEU A 306 6.74 -1.61 18.11
CA LEU A 306 5.51 -0.90 18.48
C LEU A 306 4.50 -1.88 19.09
N ASP A 307 4.60 -2.12 20.38
CA ASP A 307 3.69 -2.96 21.18
C ASP A 307 2.62 -2.16 21.94
N ASP A 308 2.89 -0.86 22.22
CA ASP A 308 1.93 0.03 22.86
C ASP A 308 1.23 0.91 21.81
N LEU A 309 -0.03 0.61 21.53
CA LEU A 309 -0.87 1.36 20.57
C LEU A 309 -1.74 2.42 21.25
N SER A 310 -1.63 2.59 22.57
CA SER A 310 -2.51 3.49 23.33
C SER A 310 -2.39 4.96 22.93
N CYS A 311 -1.24 5.38 22.41
CA CYS A 311 -1.02 6.73 21.87
C CYS A 311 -1.34 6.86 20.37
N CYS A 312 -1.53 5.75 19.67
CA CYS A 312 -1.86 5.76 18.25
C CYS A 312 -3.34 6.16 18.05
N GLY A 313 -3.63 7.07 17.13
CA GLY A 313 -5.00 7.55 16.88
C GLY A 313 -5.33 8.88 17.55
N GLN A 314 -4.43 9.44 18.36
CA GLN A 314 -4.47 10.87 18.68
C GLN A 314 -3.56 11.59 17.71
N GLU A 315 -4.08 12.60 16.99
CA GLU A 315 -3.23 13.48 16.20
C GLU A 315 -2.13 14.03 17.10
N CYS A 316 -0.90 13.75 16.77
CA CYS A 316 0.23 14.32 17.48
C CYS A 316 0.35 15.80 17.08
N LEU A 317 -0.31 16.68 17.84
CA LEU A 317 -0.28 18.12 17.61
C LEU A 317 1.06 18.77 17.99
N THR A 318 1.99 17.99 18.52
CA THR A 318 3.24 18.47 19.11
C THR A 318 4.52 17.81 18.55
N CYS A 319 4.42 16.97 17.54
CA CYS A 319 5.60 16.41 16.84
C CYS A 319 6.03 17.26 15.67
#